data_34093f2f2f6d329101e78c3500fb7c9c
#
_entry.id   34093f2f2f6d329101e78c3500fb7c9c
#
_cell.length_a   1.000
_cell.length_b   1.000
_cell.length_c   1.000
_cell.angle_alpha   90.00
_cell.angle_beta   90.00
_cell.angle_gamma   90.00
#
_symmetry.space_group_name_H-M   'P 1'
#
loop_
_entity.id
_entity.type
_entity.pdbx_description
1 polymer ?
#
loop_
_entity_poly.entity_id
_entity_poly.type
_entity_poly.pdbx_seq_one_letter_code
_entity_poly.pdbx_strand_id
1 'polypeptide(L)'
;LAVPAVVVAGSHLLFCLPAATADSVPAWASDAPTMTVFVANVRYDNARADELARDVMASNADVVVLNETTPAIRDALRAAGTSDRYPTRVHVEGRPFGETLMTRLPATDAGVEVLGGQRVPAATVSVGDRDVRVYSVHVNAPKSSAQRHIWRRNLDGIGGSAEAAGDV
;
A
#
# COMPACT_ATOMS: atom_id res chain seq x y z
N LEU A 1 33.45 -22.13 13.51
CA LEU A 1 32.85 -20.88 12.98
C LEU A 1 32.16 -21.03 11.60
N ALA A 2 32.51 -22.05 10.79
CA ALA A 2 31.91 -22.25 9.45
C ALA A 2 30.48 -22.82 9.51
N VAL A 3 30.18 -23.73 10.44
CA VAL A 3 28.86 -24.40 10.52
C VAL A 3 27.71 -23.43 10.81
N PRO A 4 27.82 -22.50 11.79
CA PRO A 4 26.72 -21.54 12.01
C PRO A 4 26.50 -20.60 10.82
N ALA A 5 27.57 -20.22 10.11
CA ALA A 5 27.42 -19.34 8.92
C ALA A 5 26.69 -20.07 7.77
N VAL A 6 26.95 -21.35 7.57
CA VAL A 6 26.26 -22.17 6.55
C VAL A 6 24.79 -22.35 6.91
N VAL A 7 24.44 -22.57 8.18
CA VAL A 7 23.05 -22.69 8.63
C VAL A 7 22.30 -21.39 8.44
N VAL A 8 22.89 -20.24 8.79
CA VAL A 8 22.26 -18.93 8.59
C VAL A 8 22.08 -18.61 7.10
N ALA A 9 23.09 -18.88 6.27
CA ALA A 9 22.98 -18.67 4.82
C ALA A 9 21.92 -19.60 4.19
N GLY A 10 21.88 -20.87 4.60
CA GLY A 10 20.87 -21.83 4.14
C GLY A 10 19.44 -21.43 4.54
N SER A 11 19.26 -20.94 5.77
CA SER A 11 17.98 -20.42 6.22
C SER A 11 17.54 -19.20 5.42
N HIS A 12 18.44 -18.26 5.15
CA HIS A 12 18.14 -17.08 4.31
C HIS A 12 17.77 -17.47 2.88
N LEU A 13 18.49 -18.40 2.28
CA LEU A 13 18.15 -18.92 0.95
C LEU A 13 16.76 -19.55 0.92
N LEU A 14 16.42 -20.38 1.92
CA LEU A 14 15.09 -20.99 2.03
C LEU A 14 13.98 -19.95 2.18
N PHE A 15 14.21 -18.87 2.93
CA PHE A 15 13.25 -17.78 3.09
C PHE A 15 13.12 -16.90 1.82
N CYS A 16 14.20 -16.72 1.08
CA CYS A 16 14.20 -15.91 -0.13
C CYS A 16 13.77 -16.69 -1.39
N LEU A 17 13.87 -18.02 -1.37
CA LEU A 17 13.56 -18.85 -2.53
C LEU A 17 12.15 -18.65 -3.09
N PRO A 18 11.07 -18.60 -2.28
CA PRO A 18 9.73 -18.34 -2.79
C PRO A 18 9.58 -16.99 -3.48
N ALA A 19 10.32 -15.97 -3.04
CA ALA A 19 10.33 -14.65 -3.67
C ALA A 19 11.19 -14.61 -4.96
N ALA A 20 12.15 -15.51 -5.08
CA ALA A 20 13.03 -15.62 -6.25
C ALA A 20 12.49 -16.57 -7.32
N THR A 21 11.66 -17.54 -6.92
CA THR A 21 10.91 -18.42 -7.83
C THR A 21 9.49 -17.87 -7.96
N ALA A 22 9.32 -16.79 -8.73
CA ALA A 22 7.99 -16.33 -9.08
C ALA A 22 7.26 -17.45 -9.82
N ASP A 23 6.07 -17.80 -9.35
CA ASP A 23 5.18 -18.68 -10.11
C ASP A 23 4.97 -18.07 -11.50
N SER A 24 4.94 -18.93 -12.51
CA SER A 24 4.62 -18.49 -13.86
C SER A 24 3.25 -17.81 -13.84
N VAL A 25 3.16 -16.64 -14.46
CA VAL A 25 1.88 -15.95 -14.63
C VAL A 25 0.88 -16.96 -15.19
N PRO A 26 -0.25 -17.22 -14.53
CA PRO A 26 -1.24 -18.15 -15.05
C PRO A 26 -1.68 -17.75 -16.45
N ALA A 27 -1.94 -18.70 -17.32
CA ALA A 27 -2.29 -18.43 -18.70
C ALA A 27 -3.51 -17.49 -18.84
N TRP A 28 -4.46 -17.57 -17.90
CA TRP A 28 -5.63 -16.67 -17.87
C TRP A 28 -5.28 -15.21 -17.56
N ALA A 29 -4.14 -14.95 -16.92
CA ALA A 29 -3.73 -13.59 -16.55
C ALA A 29 -2.94 -12.87 -17.65
N SER A 30 -2.54 -13.56 -18.73
CA SER A 30 -1.79 -12.97 -19.85
C SER A 30 -2.58 -11.87 -20.57
N ASP A 31 -3.90 -12.03 -20.65
CA ASP A 31 -4.81 -11.10 -21.34
C ASP A 31 -5.65 -10.29 -20.34
N ALA A 32 -5.41 -10.44 -19.05
CA ALA A 32 -6.14 -9.71 -18.01
C ALA A 32 -5.80 -8.22 -18.04
N PRO A 33 -6.79 -7.33 -17.80
CA PRO A 33 -6.52 -5.92 -17.58
C PRO A 33 -5.52 -5.72 -16.43
N THR A 34 -4.59 -4.80 -16.61
CA THR A 34 -3.55 -4.53 -15.62
C THR A 34 -3.75 -3.17 -14.98
N MET A 35 -3.38 -3.06 -13.72
CA MET A 35 -3.35 -1.82 -12.95
C MET A 35 -1.95 -1.61 -12.39
N THR A 36 -1.39 -0.43 -12.62
CA THR A 36 -0.09 -0.05 -12.05
C THR A 36 -0.29 0.68 -10.73
N VAL A 37 0.46 0.26 -9.71
CA VAL A 37 0.35 0.83 -8.37
C VAL A 37 1.70 1.39 -7.92
N PHE A 38 1.73 2.66 -7.51
CA PHE A 38 2.85 3.28 -6.82
C PHE A 38 2.60 3.20 -5.31
N VAL A 39 3.45 2.51 -4.59
CA VAL A 39 3.34 2.37 -3.12
C VAL A 39 4.61 2.88 -2.45
N ALA A 40 4.47 3.75 -1.45
CA ALA A 40 5.61 4.22 -0.67
C ALA A 40 5.22 4.57 0.77
N ASN A 41 6.08 4.19 1.73
CA ASN A 41 6.16 4.87 3.01
C ASN A 41 7.10 6.08 2.82
N VAL A 42 6.53 7.28 2.91
CA VAL A 42 7.23 8.50 2.52
C VAL A 42 7.99 9.15 3.67
N ARG A 43 7.93 8.57 4.86
CA ARG A 43 8.48 9.09 6.11
C ARG A 43 7.96 10.50 6.44
N TYR A 44 7.30 10.64 7.55
CA TYR A 44 6.67 11.90 7.99
C TYR A 44 7.69 13.07 8.18
N ASP A 45 8.97 12.76 8.39
CA ASP A 45 10.08 13.71 8.51
C ASP A 45 10.83 13.92 7.18
N ASN A 46 10.26 13.51 6.04
CA ASN A 46 10.88 13.64 4.73
C ASN A 46 10.95 15.09 4.29
N ALA A 47 12.18 15.62 4.17
CA ALA A 47 12.43 16.97 3.68
C ALA A 47 12.36 17.11 2.14
N ARG A 48 12.17 16.00 1.40
CA ARG A 48 12.21 15.95 -0.07
C ARG A 48 10.81 15.77 -0.68
N ALA A 49 9.82 16.47 -0.13
CA ALA A 49 8.42 16.36 -0.57
C ALA A 49 8.23 16.67 -2.07
N ASP A 50 8.97 17.64 -2.60
CA ASP A 50 8.89 18.03 -4.03
C ASP A 50 9.48 16.95 -4.96
N GLU A 51 10.52 16.23 -4.53
CA GLU A 51 11.07 15.11 -5.29
C GLU A 51 10.09 13.94 -5.31
N LEU A 52 9.54 13.59 -4.15
CA LEU A 52 8.49 12.59 -4.06
C LEU A 52 7.31 12.91 -4.99
N ALA A 53 6.87 14.17 -5.00
CA ALA A 53 5.76 14.58 -5.87
C ALA A 53 6.10 14.42 -7.36
N ARG A 54 7.34 14.72 -7.76
CA ARG A 54 7.83 14.46 -9.12
C ARG A 54 7.87 12.97 -9.45
N ASP A 55 8.36 12.13 -8.51
CA ASP A 55 8.43 10.68 -8.70
C ASP A 55 7.03 10.07 -8.85
N VAL A 56 6.07 10.50 -8.04
CA VAL A 56 4.66 10.11 -8.17
C VAL A 56 4.11 10.45 -9.56
N MET A 57 4.33 11.68 -10.03
CA MET A 57 3.86 12.10 -11.35
C MET A 57 4.57 11.36 -12.49
N ALA A 58 5.88 11.13 -12.36
CA ALA A 58 6.70 10.41 -13.35
C ALA A 58 6.36 8.92 -13.43
N SER A 59 5.93 8.31 -12.33
CA SER A 59 5.55 6.89 -12.29
C SER A 59 4.39 6.55 -13.21
N ASN A 60 3.57 7.53 -13.53
CA ASN A 60 2.34 7.35 -14.33
C ASN A 60 1.43 6.21 -13.81
N ALA A 61 1.48 5.93 -12.51
CA ALA A 61 0.70 4.87 -11.90
C ALA A 61 -0.81 5.14 -11.98
N ASP A 62 -1.59 4.08 -12.03
CA ASP A 62 -3.06 4.13 -12.02
C ASP A 62 -3.57 4.44 -10.61
N VAL A 63 -2.92 3.85 -9.61
CA VAL A 63 -3.22 4.02 -8.20
C VAL A 63 -1.94 4.42 -7.46
N VAL A 64 -2.07 5.35 -6.53
CA VAL A 64 -0.98 5.80 -5.65
C VAL A 64 -1.40 5.60 -4.20
N VAL A 65 -0.57 4.88 -3.45
CA VAL A 65 -0.75 4.62 -2.02
C VAL A 65 0.47 5.16 -1.27
N LEU A 66 0.24 6.14 -0.41
CA LEU A 66 1.31 6.77 0.36
C LEU A 66 1.01 6.68 1.86
N ASN A 67 1.93 6.08 2.60
CA ASN A 67 1.90 6.03 4.06
C ASN A 67 2.81 7.09 4.66
N GLU A 68 2.48 7.54 5.85
CA GLU A 68 3.18 8.60 6.60
C GLU A 68 3.14 9.97 5.91
N THR A 69 2.05 10.28 5.21
CA THR A 69 1.87 11.59 4.58
C THR A 69 1.60 12.69 5.60
N THR A 70 2.23 13.84 5.39
CA THR A 70 2.04 15.07 6.17
C THR A 70 1.34 16.16 5.35
N PRO A 71 0.86 17.25 5.96
CA PRO A 71 0.34 18.39 5.22
C PRO A 71 1.32 18.91 4.16
N ALA A 72 2.62 19.02 4.49
CA ALA A 72 3.64 19.50 3.56
C ALA A 72 3.80 18.58 2.34
N ILE A 73 3.77 17.25 2.54
CA ILE A 73 3.81 16.28 1.44
C ILE A 73 2.56 16.41 0.55
N ARG A 74 1.39 16.55 1.14
CA ARG A 74 0.15 16.73 0.38
C ARG A 74 0.12 18.05 -0.41
N ASP A 75 0.70 19.11 0.14
CA ASP A 75 0.81 20.39 -0.54
C ASP A 75 1.76 20.30 -1.73
N ALA A 76 2.91 19.64 -1.59
CA ALA A 76 3.84 19.37 -2.68
C ALA A 76 3.20 18.51 -3.79
N LEU A 77 2.47 17.45 -3.43
CA LEU A 77 1.71 16.64 -4.38
C LEU A 77 0.70 17.49 -5.17
N ARG A 78 -0.06 18.33 -4.46
CA ARG A 78 -1.04 19.24 -5.09
C ARG A 78 -0.36 20.23 -6.03
N ALA A 79 0.75 20.83 -5.60
CA ALA A 79 1.53 21.76 -6.43
C ALA A 79 2.10 21.10 -7.69
N ALA A 80 2.41 19.81 -7.64
CA ALA A 80 2.85 19.01 -8.78
C ALA A 80 1.71 18.60 -9.75
N GLY A 81 0.45 18.97 -9.48
CA GLY A 81 -0.69 18.67 -10.36
C GLY A 81 -1.37 17.34 -10.11
N THR A 82 -1.12 16.69 -8.96
CA THR A 82 -1.80 15.42 -8.66
C THR A 82 -3.32 15.56 -8.57
N SER A 83 -3.83 16.77 -8.30
CA SER A 83 -5.27 17.02 -8.23
C SER A 83 -5.99 16.80 -9.55
N ASP A 84 -5.37 17.18 -10.66
CA ASP A 84 -5.91 17.01 -12.00
C ASP A 84 -5.67 15.58 -12.52
N ARG A 85 -4.52 15.01 -12.15
CA ARG A 85 -4.11 13.68 -12.60
C ARG A 85 -4.89 12.55 -11.90
N TYR A 86 -5.20 12.71 -10.62
CA TYR A 86 -5.88 11.73 -9.77
C TYR A 86 -7.17 12.33 -9.21
N PRO A 87 -8.29 12.25 -9.94
CA PRO A 87 -9.55 12.87 -9.53
C PRO A 87 -10.11 12.29 -8.22
N THR A 88 -9.95 10.97 -7.99
CA THR A 88 -10.36 10.34 -6.74
C THR A 88 -9.19 10.34 -5.76
N ARG A 89 -9.40 10.96 -4.60
CA ARG A 89 -8.39 11.06 -3.53
C ARG A 89 -9.05 10.87 -2.19
N VAL A 90 -8.50 9.98 -1.38
CA VAL A 90 -8.92 9.74 0.00
C VAL A 90 -7.71 9.93 0.91
N HIS A 91 -7.91 10.65 1.99
CA HIS A 91 -6.88 10.88 2.99
C HIS A 91 -7.42 10.60 4.39
N VAL A 92 -6.63 9.89 5.19
CA VAL A 92 -6.86 9.71 6.62
C VAL A 92 -5.84 10.54 7.39
N GLU A 93 -6.35 11.47 8.18
CA GLU A 93 -5.51 12.25 9.10
C GLU A 93 -5.04 11.37 10.25
N GLY A 94 -3.76 11.47 10.59
CA GLY A 94 -3.14 10.81 11.71
C GLY A 94 -2.16 11.74 12.43
N ARG A 95 -1.68 11.32 13.58
CA ARG A 95 -0.62 12.03 14.33
C ARG A 95 0.50 11.05 14.64
N PRO A 96 1.74 11.33 14.20
CA PRO A 96 2.22 12.56 13.51
C PRO A 96 1.99 12.58 11.99
N PHE A 97 1.46 11.53 11.38
CA PHE A 97 1.28 11.37 9.94
C PHE A 97 -0.06 10.71 9.63
N GLY A 98 -0.46 10.79 8.35
CA GLY A 98 -1.65 10.15 7.81
C GLY A 98 -1.36 9.22 6.64
N GLU A 99 -2.42 8.77 5.98
CA GLU A 99 -2.36 7.89 4.81
C GLU A 99 -3.12 8.51 3.66
N THR A 100 -2.65 8.30 2.44
CA THR A 100 -3.27 8.84 1.23
C THR A 100 -3.40 7.77 0.17
N LEU A 101 -4.59 7.67 -0.42
CA LEU A 101 -4.89 6.87 -1.60
C LEU A 101 -5.38 7.82 -2.69
N MET A 102 -4.84 7.68 -3.89
CA MET A 102 -5.27 8.44 -5.07
C MET A 102 -5.40 7.50 -6.26
N THR A 103 -6.38 7.72 -7.12
CA THR A 103 -6.49 6.98 -8.38
C THR A 103 -6.94 7.86 -9.52
N ARG A 104 -6.42 7.59 -10.73
CA ARG A 104 -6.85 8.19 -11.99
C ARG A 104 -7.89 7.35 -12.73
N LEU A 105 -8.05 6.08 -12.33
CA LEU A 105 -9.08 5.22 -12.88
C LEU A 105 -10.45 5.58 -12.30
N PRO A 106 -11.55 5.25 -12.99
CA PRO A 106 -12.88 5.36 -12.42
C PRO A 106 -12.95 4.63 -11.09
N ALA A 107 -13.56 5.26 -10.10
CA ALA A 107 -13.65 4.68 -8.77
C ALA A 107 -14.99 5.03 -8.10
N THR A 108 -15.51 4.08 -7.34
CA THR A 108 -16.69 4.19 -6.50
C THR A 108 -16.35 3.90 -5.05
N ASP A 109 -17.26 4.18 -4.13
CA ASP A 109 -17.13 3.91 -2.69
C ASP A 109 -15.79 4.39 -2.11
N ALA A 110 -15.31 5.53 -2.63
CA ALA A 110 -14.09 6.15 -2.15
C ALA A 110 -14.33 6.83 -0.81
N GLY A 111 -13.62 6.42 0.21
CA GLY A 111 -13.83 6.95 1.57
C GLY A 111 -12.88 6.35 2.59
N VAL A 112 -13.18 6.63 3.85
CA VAL A 112 -12.42 6.11 4.98
C VAL A 112 -13.18 4.93 5.57
N GLU A 113 -12.53 3.78 5.65
CA GLU A 113 -13.07 2.56 6.25
C GLU A 113 -12.30 2.15 7.49
N VAL A 114 -12.85 1.19 8.21
CA VAL A 114 -12.18 0.54 9.34
C VAL A 114 -11.76 -0.86 8.93
N LEU A 115 -10.45 -1.08 8.82
CA LEU A 115 -9.85 -2.36 8.48
C LEU A 115 -8.89 -2.79 9.58
N GLY A 116 -9.09 -3.96 10.16
CA GLY A 116 -8.27 -4.45 11.26
C GLY A 116 -8.27 -3.50 12.49
N GLY A 117 -9.35 -2.75 12.70
CA GLY A 117 -9.46 -1.77 13.78
C GLY A 117 -8.73 -0.45 13.53
N GLN A 118 -8.25 -0.21 12.30
CA GLN A 118 -7.61 1.04 11.87
C GLN A 118 -8.49 1.74 10.84
N ARG A 119 -8.47 3.08 10.86
CA ARG A 119 -9.09 3.89 9.80
C ARG A 119 -8.13 3.97 8.64
N VAL A 120 -8.55 3.49 7.47
CA VAL A 120 -7.72 3.43 6.27
C VAL A 120 -8.42 4.10 5.08
N PRO A 121 -7.70 4.75 4.17
CA PRO A 121 -8.25 5.14 2.88
C PRO A 121 -8.62 3.92 2.07
N ALA A 122 -9.78 3.94 1.43
CA ALA A 122 -10.27 2.88 0.58
C ALA A 122 -10.98 3.43 -0.66
N ALA A 123 -10.97 2.67 -1.75
CA ALA A 123 -11.74 2.94 -2.96
C ALA A 123 -11.95 1.64 -3.74
N THR A 124 -13.07 1.52 -4.44
CA THR A 124 -13.31 0.49 -5.45
C THR A 124 -12.91 1.05 -6.79
N VAL A 125 -11.90 0.47 -7.42
CA VAL A 125 -11.29 0.95 -8.68
C VAL A 125 -11.69 0.02 -9.81
N SER A 126 -12.22 0.57 -10.90
CA SER A 126 -12.58 -0.21 -12.09
C SER A 126 -11.36 -0.45 -12.97
N VAL A 127 -11.03 -1.72 -13.22
CA VAL A 127 -9.89 -2.18 -14.02
C VAL A 127 -10.41 -3.09 -15.13
N GLY A 128 -10.59 -2.54 -16.33
CA GLY A 128 -11.29 -3.23 -17.41
C GLY A 128 -12.75 -3.49 -17.05
N ASP A 129 -13.14 -4.74 -17.02
CA ASP A 129 -14.48 -5.23 -16.64
C ASP A 129 -14.61 -5.66 -15.16
N ARG A 130 -13.58 -5.41 -14.36
CA ARG A 130 -13.52 -5.82 -12.94
C ARG A 130 -13.42 -4.64 -12.01
N ASP A 131 -14.01 -4.78 -10.86
CA ASP A 131 -13.88 -3.85 -9.74
C ASP A 131 -12.90 -4.42 -8.71
N VAL A 132 -11.89 -3.62 -8.36
CA VAL A 132 -10.84 -3.98 -7.41
C VAL A 132 -10.96 -3.08 -6.19
N ARG A 133 -11.17 -3.67 -5.00
CA ARG A 133 -11.14 -2.92 -3.75
C ARG A 133 -9.70 -2.66 -3.32
N VAL A 134 -9.33 -1.40 -3.19
CA VAL A 134 -7.98 -0.95 -2.81
C VAL A 134 -8.03 -0.29 -1.44
N TYR A 135 -7.11 -0.70 -0.57
CA TYR A 135 -6.89 -0.11 0.75
C TYR A 135 -5.47 0.42 0.87
N SER A 136 -5.31 1.59 1.51
CA SER A 136 -4.00 2.04 1.99
C SER A 136 -3.85 1.59 3.43
N VAL A 137 -2.92 0.69 3.70
CA VAL A 137 -2.73 0.12 5.04
C VAL A 137 -1.33 0.38 5.55
N HIS A 138 -1.25 0.97 6.75
CA HIS A 138 0.02 1.18 7.46
C HIS A 138 -0.12 0.69 8.90
N VAL A 139 0.36 -0.52 9.15
CA VAL A 139 0.33 -1.12 10.49
C VAL A 139 1.56 -0.69 11.28
N ASN A 140 1.35 0.00 12.40
CA ASN A 140 2.44 0.44 13.25
C ASN A 140 3.26 -0.74 13.79
N ALA A 141 4.59 -0.68 13.66
CA ALA A 141 5.48 -1.68 14.20
C ALA A 141 5.37 -1.74 15.74
N PRO A 142 5.27 -2.92 16.35
CA PRO A 142 5.15 -3.06 17.78
C PRO A 142 6.48 -2.78 18.48
N LYS A 143 6.50 -1.80 19.38
CA LYS A 143 7.67 -1.41 20.20
C LYS A 143 7.64 -2.01 21.62
N SER A 144 6.56 -2.69 21.99
CA SER A 144 6.38 -3.33 23.31
C SER A 144 5.52 -4.59 23.21
N SER A 145 5.47 -5.38 24.28
CA SER A 145 4.60 -6.56 24.36
C SER A 145 3.11 -6.21 24.24
N ALA A 146 2.67 -5.12 24.85
CA ALA A 146 1.30 -4.63 24.73
C ALA A 146 0.95 -4.23 23.29
N GLN A 147 1.86 -3.53 22.60
CA GLN A 147 1.68 -3.16 21.19
C GLN A 147 1.67 -4.36 20.24
N ARG A 148 2.36 -5.47 20.60
CA ARG A 148 2.29 -6.72 19.79
C ARG A 148 0.89 -7.31 19.74
N HIS A 149 0.11 -7.23 20.80
CA HIS A 149 -1.28 -7.72 20.81
C HIS A 149 -2.17 -6.88 19.89
N ILE A 150 -1.98 -5.56 19.91
CA ILE A 150 -2.70 -4.65 19.01
C ILE A 150 -2.32 -4.93 17.55
N TRP A 151 -1.03 -5.03 17.29
CA TRP A 151 -0.48 -5.32 15.96
C TRP A 151 -1.01 -6.63 15.38
N ARG A 152 -1.00 -7.73 16.16
CA ARG A 152 -1.57 -9.01 15.74
C ARG A 152 -3.05 -8.89 15.43
N ARG A 153 -3.83 -8.30 16.32
CA ARG A 153 -5.27 -8.11 16.09
C ARG A 153 -5.55 -7.31 14.81
N ASN A 154 -4.74 -6.30 14.52
CA ASN A 154 -4.88 -5.53 13.29
C ASN A 154 -4.60 -6.39 12.06
N LEU A 155 -3.54 -7.21 12.09
CA LEU A 155 -3.23 -8.15 10.99
C LEU A 155 -4.32 -9.21 10.82
N ASP A 156 -4.79 -9.80 11.91
CA ASP A 156 -5.88 -10.79 11.88
C ASP A 156 -7.15 -10.19 11.27
N GLY A 157 -7.47 -8.94 11.63
CA GLY A 157 -8.63 -8.23 11.08
C GLY A 157 -8.46 -7.88 9.60
N ILE A 158 -7.26 -7.58 9.14
CA ILE A 158 -6.96 -7.36 7.71
C ILE A 158 -7.10 -8.68 6.95
N GLY A 159 -6.52 -9.77 7.46
CA GLY A 159 -6.63 -11.10 6.86
C GLY A 159 -8.08 -11.56 6.74
N GLY A 160 -8.86 -11.45 7.82
CA GLY A 160 -10.28 -11.80 7.80
C GLY A 160 -11.12 -10.96 6.84
N SER A 161 -10.75 -9.71 6.60
CA SER A 161 -11.44 -8.89 5.59
C SER A 161 -11.11 -9.31 4.16
N ALA A 162 -9.89 -9.76 3.90
CA ALA A 162 -9.49 -10.31 2.60
C ALA A 162 -10.23 -11.64 2.31
N GLU A 163 -10.30 -12.53 3.30
CA GLU A 163 -11.06 -13.78 3.19
C GLU A 163 -12.55 -13.55 2.97
N ALA A 164 -13.15 -12.56 3.66
CA ALA A 164 -14.57 -12.23 3.53
C ALA A 164 -14.93 -11.60 2.17
N ALA A 165 -13.96 -10.97 1.51
CA ALA A 165 -14.16 -10.42 0.17
C ALA A 165 -14.29 -11.50 -0.91
N GLY A 166 -13.99 -12.75 -0.60
CA GLY A 166 -14.12 -13.90 -1.48
C GLY A 166 -13.21 -13.82 -2.70
N ASP A 167 -12.27 -14.66 -2.74
CA ASP A 167 -11.40 -14.99 -3.87
C ASP A 167 -10.32 -14.03 -4.29
N VAL A 168 -9.26 -14.48 -3.85
CA VAL A 168 -8.05 -14.38 -4.64
C VAL A 168 -7.85 -15.68 -5.44
#